data_7f76f94adc733f5391400a86fd2ea31f
#
_entry.id   7f76f94adc733f5391400a86fd2ea31f
#
_cell.length_a   1.000
_cell.length_b   1.000
_cell.length_c   1.000
_cell.angle_alpha   90.00
_cell.angle_beta   90.00
_cell.angle_gamma   90.00
#
_symmetry.space_group_name_H-M   'P 1'
#
loop_
_entity.id
_entity.type
_entity.pdbx_description
1 polymer ?
#
loop_
_entity_poly.entity_id
_entity_poly.type
_entity_poly.pdbx_seq_one_letter_code
_entity_poly.pdbx_strand_id
1 'polypeptide(L)'
;MSVALAARRIAILGFGNQGAAQAGLLRAAGHAPVIGARPDGQGAARAHAAGFVVRALPDAVSGSDIAVVLLPDEVLPTLWKSLEPRIVAGQTLVFAHGFNLLYAGVRFPPHCDVVLVSPTAPGRAMAQARERGERIPAYLAVHQDASGEAGATATAYADALSCGPLLRTTVREETEVDLFGEQVVLCGGMNALVREAWETLTARGFTPEVAYLECVHQLRYLAELLHERGPAGFREAISGTARYGDLTRGPRVIGSASRAAMEGILDEIQDGRFAREWRTESASGGARLAALTEATRRHAIEGARRNALAPEGGIAGSRDLGADPEPLG
;
A
#
# COMPACT_ATOMS: atom_id res chain seq x y z
N MET A 1 -13.74 22.52 19.58
CA MET A 1 -12.36 22.66 20.14
C MET A 1 -11.51 21.59 19.48
N SER A 2 -10.37 21.92 18.91
CA SER A 2 -9.45 20.93 18.35
C SER A 2 -8.96 20.01 19.48
N VAL A 3 -9.12 18.69 19.32
CA VAL A 3 -8.53 17.72 20.24
C VAL A 3 -7.02 17.88 20.15
N ALA A 4 -6.40 18.39 21.21
CA ALA A 4 -4.96 18.65 21.21
C ALA A 4 -4.20 17.32 21.27
N LEU A 5 -3.69 16.86 20.15
CA LEU A 5 -2.87 15.65 20.07
C LEU A 5 -1.58 15.81 20.90
N ALA A 6 -1.10 17.03 21.06
CA ALA A 6 0.15 17.37 21.75
C ALA A 6 0.27 16.84 23.20
N ALA A 7 -0.85 16.70 23.90
CA ALA A 7 -0.86 16.18 25.28
C ALA A 7 -1.07 14.67 25.35
N ARG A 8 -1.31 13.98 24.23
CA ARG A 8 -1.59 12.55 24.20
C ARG A 8 -0.35 11.71 23.97
N ARG A 9 -0.20 10.64 24.74
CA ARG A 9 0.84 9.63 24.55
C ARG A 9 0.46 8.72 23.39
N ILE A 10 1.31 8.65 22.38
CA ILE A 10 1.07 7.87 21.16
C ILE A 10 1.97 6.64 21.18
N ALA A 11 1.40 5.45 20.98
CA ALA A 11 2.15 4.25 20.69
C ALA A 11 1.88 3.78 19.26
N ILE A 12 2.91 3.33 18.55
CA ILE A 12 2.80 2.68 17.25
C ILE A 12 3.14 1.21 17.43
N LEU A 13 2.18 0.34 17.17
CA LEU A 13 2.34 -1.11 17.28
C LEU A 13 2.80 -1.68 15.94
N GLY A 14 4.07 -2.05 15.87
CA GLY A 14 4.75 -2.46 14.64
C GLY A 14 5.64 -1.37 14.04
N PHE A 15 6.78 -1.79 13.48
CA PHE A 15 7.74 -0.87 12.83
C PHE A 15 8.12 -1.41 11.45
N GLY A 16 7.08 -1.67 10.62
CA GLY A 16 7.16 -1.97 9.19
C GLY A 16 7.24 -0.69 8.36
N ASN A 17 6.83 -0.76 7.09
CA ASN A 17 6.86 0.39 6.17
C ASN A 17 5.99 1.55 6.67
N GLN A 18 4.74 1.28 7.03
CA GLN A 18 3.83 2.31 7.57
C GLN A 18 4.28 2.76 8.96
N GLY A 19 4.61 1.82 9.87
CA GLY A 19 5.01 2.15 11.24
C GLY A 19 6.22 3.07 11.29
N ALA A 20 7.25 2.81 10.49
CA ALA A 20 8.44 3.65 10.41
C ALA A 20 8.12 5.04 9.84
N ALA A 21 7.32 5.12 8.78
CA ALA A 21 6.94 6.38 8.16
C ALA A 21 6.09 7.23 9.10
N GLN A 22 5.03 6.67 9.67
CA GLN A 22 4.14 7.39 10.57
C GLN A 22 4.85 7.83 11.86
N ALA A 23 5.74 7.00 12.42
CA ALA A 23 6.58 7.40 13.56
C ALA A 23 7.47 8.60 13.23
N GLY A 24 8.11 8.59 12.05
CA GLY A 24 8.92 9.69 11.57
C GLY A 24 8.12 10.98 11.36
N LEU A 25 6.95 10.88 10.77
CA LEU A 25 6.04 12.01 10.53
C LEU A 25 5.54 12.62 11.84
N LEU A 26 5.11 11.80 12.80
CA LEU A 26 4.70 12.23 14.13
C LEU A 26 5.85 12.93 14.86
N ARG A 27 7.06 12.38 14.81
CA ARG A 27 8.24 13.03 15.41
C ARG A 27 8.54 14.39 14.76
N ALA A 28 8.42 14.48 13.45
CA ALA A 28 8.58 15.72 12.71
C ALA A 28 7.47 16.75 12.99
N ALA A 29 6.30 16.29 13.47
CA ALA A 29 5.19 17.13 13.96
C ALA A 29 5.35 17.51 15.45
N GLY A 30 6.44 17.12 16.11
CA GLY A 30 6.70 17.45 17.52
C GLY A 30 6.19 16.42 18.54
N HIS A 31 5.71 15.25 18.10
CA HIS A 31 5.31 14.17 18.99
C HIS A 31 6.46 13.21 19.28
N ALA A 32 6.38 12.49 20.40
CA ALA A 32 7.35 11.46 20.80
C ALA A 32 6.70 10.08 20.86
N PRO A 33 6.38 9.44 19.72
CA PRO A 33 5.74 8.15 19.73
C PRO A 33 6.66 7.06 20.31
N VAL A 34 6.07 6.16 21.10
CA VAL A 34 6.69 4.93 21.59
C VAL A 34 6.38 3.81 20.59
N ILE A 35 7.36 2.98 20.28
CA ILE A 35 7.16 1.84 19.37
C ILE A 35 6.90 0.58 20.19
N GLY A 36 5.74 -0.03 19.94
CA GLY A 36 5.42 -1.36 20.43
C GLY A 36 5.94 -2.42 19.46
N ALA A 37 6.87 -3.27 19.90
CA ALA A 37 7.43 -4.31 19.06
C ALA A 37 7.84 -5.54 19.90
N ARG A 38 8.06 -6.68 19.24
CA ARG A 38 8.70 -7.83 19.92
C ARG A 38 10.15 -7.47 20.23
N PRO A 39 10.62 -7.68 21.48
CA PRO A 39 11.96 -7.22 21.89
C PRO A 39 13.09 -7.69 20.97
N ASP A 40 13.05 -8.96 20.55
CA ASP A 40 14.09 -9.58 19.70
C ASP A 40 13.75 -9.52 18.20
N GLY A 41 12.75 -8.72 17.82
CA GLY A 41 12.28 -8.62 16.45
C GLY A 41 13.06 -7.57 15.64
N GLN A 42 13.17 -7.79 14.32
CA GLN A 42 13.79 -6.82 13.40
C GLN A 42 13.14 -5.43 13.49
N GLY A 43 11.83 -5.35 13.76
CA GLY A 43 11.13 -4.08 13.97
C GLY A 43 11.67 -3.28 15.14
N ALA A 44 11.93 -3.95 16.27
CA ALA A 44 12.53 -3.33 17.45
C ALA A 44 13.94 -2.82 17.16
N ALA A 45 14.78 -3.65 16.54
CA ALA A 45 16.15 -3.24 16.15
C ALA A 45 16.15 -2.01 15.24
N ARG A 46 15.29 -1.97 14.21
CA ARG A 46 15.14 -0.82 13.33
C ARG A 46 14.64 0.43 14.06
N ALA A 47 13.68 0.28 14.97
CA ALA A 47 13.14 1.39 15.74
C ALA A 47 14.19 1.99 16.69
N HIS A 48 14.98 1.15 17.36
CA HIS A 48 16.11 1.60 18.17
C HIS A 48 17.16 2.32 17.34
N ALA A 49 17.55 1.76 16.19
CA ALA A 49 18.50 2.40 15.28
C ALA A 49 18.01 3.76 14.78
N ALA A 50 16.68 3.94 14.64
CA ALA A 50 16.05 5.20 14.30
C ALA A 50 15.84 6.16 15.50
N GLY A 51 16.30 5.78 16.71
CA GLY A 51 16.23 6.61 17.91
C GLY A 51 14.86 6.69 18.56
N PHE A 52 14.00 5.68 18.38
CA PHE A 52 12.72 5.60 19.08
C PHE A 52 12.82 4.78 20.37
N VAL A 53 12.00 5.14 21.35
CA VAL A 53 11.77 4.31 22.54
C VAL A 53 10.95 3.10 22.13
N VAL A 54 11.44 1.90 22.48
CA VAL A 54 10.75 0.64 22.18
C VAL A 54 10.29 -0.02 23.47
N ARG A 55 9.07 -0.57 23.44
CA ARG A 55 8.47 -1.36 24.52
C ARG A 55 7.86 -2.65 23.98
N ALA A 56 7.61 -3.61 24.85
CA ALA A 56 6.79 -4.76 24.49
C ALA A 56 5.39 -4.29 24.08
N LEU A 57 4.75 -5.00 23.14
CA LEU A 57 3.44 -4.60 22.59
C LEU A 57 2.37 -4.32 23.67
N PRO A 58 2.17 -5.20 24.69
CA PRO A 58 1.18 -4.95 25.73
C PRO A 58 1.47 -3.69 26.57
N ASP A 59 2.76 -3.41 26.83
CA ASP A 59 3.18 -2.25 27.62
C ASP A 59 3.06 -0.94 26.82
N ALA A 60 3.29 -1.01 25.52
CA ALA A 60 3.06 0.13 24.63
C ALA A 60 1.57 0.48 24.56
N VAL A 61 0.67 -0.52 24.48
CA VAL A 61 -0.79 -0.32 24.52
C VAL A 61 -1.19 0.34 25.82
N SER A 62 -0.91 -0.28 26.99
CA SER A 62 -1.36 0.26 28.29
C SER A 62 -0.73 1.60 28.64
N GLY A 63 0.40 1.94 28.07
CA GLY A 63 1.13 3.19 28.28
C GLY A 63 0.70 4.36 27.38
N SER A 64 -0.31 4.19 26.51
CA SER A 64 -0.70 5.19 25.51
C SER A 64 -2.14 5.62 25.66
N ASP A 65 -2.43 6.83 25.18
CA ASP A 65 -3.78 7.36 25.01
C ASP A 65 -4.29 7.10 23.58
N ILE A 66 -3.36 6.95 22.64
CA ILE A 66 -3.62 6.56 21.25
C ILE A 66 -2.68 5.40 20.89
N ALA A 67 -3.24 4.25 20.55
CA ALA A 67 -2.49 3.09 20.06
C ALA A 67 -2.76 2.88 18.55
N VAL A 68 -1.73 3.08 17.73
CA VAL A 68 -1.78 2.96 16.29
C VAL A 68 -1.40 1.53 15.90
N VAL A 69 -2.34 0.77 15.37
CA VAL A 69 -2.17 -0.65 15.07
C VAL A 69 -1.68 -0.82 13.64
N LEU A 70 -0.36 -1.01 13.48
CA LEU A 70 0.32 -1.20 12.18
C LEU A 70 1.05 -2.55 12.15
N LEU A 71 0.45 -3.53 12.81
CA LEU A 71 0.85 -4.94 12.75
C LEU A 71 0.35 -5.56 11.43
N PRO A 72 1.04 -6.56 10.89
CA PRO A 72 0.52 -7.33 9.76
C PRO A 72 -0.86 -7.95 10.09
N ASP A 73 -1.73 -8.01 9.10
CA ASP A 73 -3.13 -8.42 9.29
C ASP A 73 -3.27 -9.83 9.85
N GLU A 74 -2.39 -10.74 9.45
CA GLU A 74 -2.33 -12.12 9.92
C GLU A 74 -1.81 -12.24 11.36
N VAL A 75 -1.10 -11.24 11.85
CA VAL A 75 -0.47 -11.25 13.18
C VAL A 75 -1.43 -10.75 14.26
N LEU A 76 -2.22 -9.73 13.97
CA LEU A 76 -3.09 -9.08 14.95
C LEU A 76 -4.06 -10.06 15.64
N PRO A 77 -4.79 -10.96 14.94
CA PRO A 77 -5.72 -11.88 15.59
C PRO A 77 -5.06 -12.79 16.64
N THR A 78 -3.81 -13.20 16.39
CA THR A 78 -3.06 -14.05 17.33
C THR A 78 -2.59 -13.30 18.56
N LEU A 79 -2.27 -12.02 18.41
CA LEU A 79 -1.81 -11.17 19.50
C LEU A 79 -2.97 -10.53 20.28
N TRP A 80 -4.18 -10.49 19.72
CA TRP A 80 -5.30 -9.75 20.27
C TRP A 80 -5.61 -10.13 21.72
N LYS A 81 -5.59 -11.43 22.04
CA LYS A 81 -5.82 -11.93 23.41
C LYS A 81 -4.86 -11.34 24.46
N SER A 82 -3.66 -10.92 24.03
CA SER A 82 -2.67 -10.31 24.92
C SER A 82 -2.76 -8.79 24.95
N LEU A 83 -3.32 -8.18 23.91
CA LEU A 83 -3.45 -6.72 23.75
C LEU A 83 -4.77 -6.20 24.33
N GLU A 84 -5.88 -6.89 24.08
CA GLU A 84 -7.21 -6.47 24.51
C GLU A 84 -7.29 -6.13 26.00
N PRO A 85 -6.76 -6.95 26.95
CA PRO A 85 -6.82 -6.63 28.38
C PRO A 85 -5.97 -5.42 28.79
N ARG A 86 -5.16 -4.89 27.90
CA ARG A 86 -4.30 -3.71 28.10
C ARG A 86 -4.91 -2.42 27.61
N ILE A 87 -6.05 -2.51 26.90
CA ILE A 87 -6.78 -1.34 26.42
C ILE A 87 -7.52 -0.70 27.58
N VAL A 88 -7.28 0.59 27.79
CA VAL A 88 -7.85 1.36 28.88
C VAL A 88 -9.02 2.22 28.42
N ALA A 89 -9.89 2.61 29.36
CA ALA A 89 -11.03 3.47 29.07
C ALA A 89 -10.58 4.83 28.51
N GLY A 90 -11.25 5.30 27.44
CA GLY A 90 -10.94 6.54 26.75
C GLY A 90 -9.75 6.48 25.79
N GLN A 91 -9.14 5.30 25.62
CA GLN A 91 -8.09 5.09 24.64
C GLN A 91 -8.65 5.06 23.23
N THR A 92 -7.90 5.59 22.26
CA THR A 92 -8.24 5.50 20.82
C THR A 92 -7.30 4.50 20.13
N LEU A 93 -7.88 3.52 19.45
CA LEU A 93 -7.17 2.61 18.55
C LEU A 93 -7.27 3.15 17.13
N VAL A 94 -6.14 3.36 16.47
CA VAL A 94 -6.06 3.84 15.10
C VAL A 94 -5.57 2.73 14.19
N PHE A 95 -6.31 2.44 13.14
CA PHE A 95 -5.93 1.50 12.08
C PHE A 95 -5.64 2.28 10.79
N ALA A 96 -4.66 1.82 10.01
CA ALA A 96 -4.34 2.40 8.70
C ALA A 96 -4.97 1.63 7.54
N HIS A 97 -5.60 0.49 7.79
CA HIS A 97 -6.33 -0.34 6.86
C HIS A 97 -7.42 -1.12 7.60
N GLY A 98 -8.56 -1.31 6.95
CA GLY A 98 -9.74 -1.86 7.63
C GLY A 98 -9.85 -3.39 7.63
N PHE A 99 -8.91 -4.16 7.09
CA PHE A 99 -8.99 -5.61 6.96
C PHE A 99 -9.36 -6.31 8.28
N ASN A 100 -8.65 -6.01 9.35
CA ASN A 100 -8.91 -6.60 10.66
C ASN A 100 -10.19 -6.07 11.32
N LEU A 101 -10.61 -4.84 11.00
CA LEU A 101 -11.86 -4.28 11.47
C LEU A 101 -13.08 -4.99 10.83
N LEU A 102 -12.93 -5.41 9.58
CA LEU A 102 -14.03 -6.00 8.81
C LEU A 102 -14.06 -7.53 8.88
N TYR A 103 -12.90 -8.18 8.79
CA TYR A 103 -12.84 -9.64 8.56
C TYR A 103 -12.23 -10.46 9.71
N ALA A 104 -11.47 -9.88 10.63
CA ALA A 104 -10.78 -10.66 11.66
C ALA A 104 -11.71 -11.23 12.74
N GLY A 105 -12.92 -10.72 12.87
CA GLY A 105 -13.85 -11.11 13.93
C GLY A 105 -13.39 -10.67 15.33
N VAL A 106 -12.47 -9.70 15.40
CA VAL A 106 -11.98 -9.08 16.63
C VAL A 106 -13.11 -8.22 17.24
N ARG A 107 -13.33 -8.36 18.53
CA ARG A 107 -14.25 -7.49 19.28
C ARG A 107 -13.43 -6.48 20.05
N PHE A 108 -13.82 -5.22 19.93
CA PHE A 108 -13.18 -4.13 20.66
C PHE A 108 -13.91 -3.86 21.99
N PRO A 109 -13.17 -3.55 23.07
CA PRO A 109 -13.79 -3.16 24.32
C PRO A 109 -14.72 -1.94 24.12
N PRO A 110 -15.92 -1.91 24.73
CA PRO A 110 -16.89 -0.84 24.49
C PRO A 110 -16.47 0.54 25.04
N HIS A 111 -15.40 0.58 25.81
CA HIS A 111 -14.89 1.78 26.47
C HIS A 111 -13.73 2.46 25.73
N CYS A 112 -13.38 2.02 24.53
CA CYS A 112 -12.36 2.65 23.69
C CYS A 112 -12.95 3.14 22.37
N ASP A 113 -12.29 4.13 21.76
CA ASP A 113 -12.56 4.54 20.39
C ASP A 113 -11.81 3.65 19.41
N VAL A 114 -12.40 3.40 18.25
CA VAL A 114 -11.75 2.69 17.14
C VAL A 114 -11.97 3.46 15.86
N VAL A 115 -10.89 3.91 15.26
CA VAL A 115 -10.91 4.72 14.03
C VAL A 115 -9.99 4.15 12.98
N LEU A 116 -10.32 4.45 11.74
CA LEU A 116 -9.47 4.21 10.59
C LEU A 116 -8.95 5.55 10.08
N VAL A 117 -7.65 5.64 9.89
CA VAL A 117 -6.95 6.73 9.22
C VAL A 117 -6.03 6.09 8.19
N SER A 118 -6.49 6.03 6.94
CA SER A 118 -5.82 5.32 5.84
C SER A 118 -5.23 6.32 4.84
N PRO A 119 -3.91 6.62 4.92
CA PRO A 119 -3.23 7.42 3.92
C PRO A 119 -3.15 6.67 2.59
N THR A 120 -3.47 7.34 1.48
CA THR A 120 -3.51 6.74 0.13
C THR A 120 -2.13 6.62 -0.51
N ALA A 121 -1.10 6.31 0.29
CA ALA A 121 0.27 6.16 -0.21
C ALA A 121 1.10 5.20 0.64
N PRO A 122 2.07 4.49 0.04
CA PRO A 122 3.09 3.75 0.78
C PRO A 122 3.88 4.67 1.71
N GLY A 123 4.34 4.15 2.86
CA GLY A 123 5.03 4.93 3.87
C GLY A 123 6.23 5.75 3.34
N ARG A 124 7.02 5.19 2.39
CA ARG A 124 8.12 5.94 1.75
C ARG A 124 7.61 7.17 0.99
N ALA A 125 6.50 7.05 0.26
CA ALA A 125 5.92 8.17 -0.49
C ALA A 125 5.39 9.25 0.44
N MET A 126 4.81 8.88 1.61
CA MET A 126 4.39 9.84 2.64
C MET A 126 5.57 10.68 3.15
N ALA A 127 6.70 10.04 3.46
CA ALA A 127 7.89 10.76 3.92
C ALA A 127 8.41 11.73 2.84
N GLN A 128 8.51 11.29 1.59
CA GLN A 128 8.94 12.12 0.47
C GLN A 128 7.97 13.28 0.18
N ALA A 129 6.66 13.06 0.25
CA ALA A 129 5.67 14.11 0.08
C ALA A 129 5.85 15.22 1.12
N ARG A 130 6.05 14.85 2.40
CA ARG A 130 6.33 15.82 3.45
C ARG A 130 7.60 16.65 3.18
N GLU A 131 8.66 16.01 2.71
CA GLU A 131 9.92 16.72 2.35
C GLU A 131 9.69 17.76 1.24
N ARG A 132 8.72 17.49 0.33
CA ARG A 132 8.30 18.42 -0.71
C ARG A 132 7.25 19.43 -0.27
N GLY A 133 6.78 19.38 0.97
CA GLY A 133 5.67 20.20 1.47
C GLY A 133 4.30 19.82 0.93
N GLU A 134 4.18 18.61 0.38
CA GLU A 134 2.95 18.06 -0.14
C GLU A 134 2.15 17.33 0.95
N ARG A 135 0.85 17.20 0.76
CA ARG A 135 -0.05 16.42 1.64
C ARG A 135 -0.59 15.21 0.88
N ILE A 136 -0.65 14.08 1.55
CA ILE A 136 -1.22 12.85 0.99
C ILE A 136 -2.70 12.76 1.38
N PRO A 137 -3.61 12.56 0.42
CA PRO A 137 -5.01 12.29 0.74
C PRO A 137 -5.14 11.09 1.68
N ALA A 138 -6.16 11.12 2.55
CA ALA A 138 -6.41 10.01 3.46
C ALA A 138 -7.91 9.78 3.65
N TYR A 139 -8.29 8.51 3.83
CA TYR A 139 -9.63 8.12 4.24
C TYR A 139 -9.75 8.15 5.77
N LEU A 140 -10.90 8.62 6.26
CA LEU A 140 -11.25 8.61 7.68
C LEU A 140 -12.57 7.86 7.89
N ALA A 141 -12.56 6.87 8.78
CA ALA A 141 -13.79 6.23 9.24
C ALA A 141 -13.78 6.07 10.77
N VAL A 142 -14.97 6.15 11.38
CA VAL A 142 -15.18 5.83 12.78
C VAL A 142 -15.86 4.46 12.85
N HIS A 143 -15.17 3.49 13.44
CA HIS A 143 -15.71 2.15 13.67
C HIS A 143 -16.48 2.09 15.00
N GLN A 144 -15.92 2.70 16.04
CA GLN A 144 -16.51 2.79 17.39
C GLN A 144 -16.18 4.15 17.99
N ASP A 145 -17.17 4.79 18.57
CA ASP A 145 -17.04 6.10 19.23
C ASP A 145 -17.58 6.00 20.66
N ALA A 146 -16.72 5.68 21.60
CA ALA A 146 -17.07 5.56 23.01
C ALA A 146 -16.99 6.92 23.73
N SER A 147 -16.13 7.82 23.25
CA SER A 147 -15.88 9.12 23.88
C SER A 147 -16.74 10.25 23.33
N GLY A 148 -17.30 10.11 22.12
CA GLY A 148 -17.90 11.19 21.33
C GLY A 148 -16.88 12.06 20.58
N GLU A 149 -15.58 11.74 20.68
CA GLU A 149 -14.46 12.51 20.10
C GLU A 149 -13.62 11.72 19.09
N ALA A 150 -14.03 10.48 18.77
CA ALA A 150 -13.28 9.59 17.89
C ALA A 150 -12.96 10.23 16.54
N GLY A 151 -13.94 10.89 15.91
CA GLY A 151 -13.75 11.56 14.62
C GLY A 151 -12.81 12.77 14.68
N ALA A 152 -12.82 13.50 15.79
CA ALA A 152 -11.91 14.62 16.03
C ALA A 152 -10.47 14.12 16.25
N THR A 153 -10.31 13.04 17.02
CA THR A 153 -9.01 12.38 17.23
C THR A 153 -8.43 11.84 15.92
N ALA A 154 -9.25 11.18 15.08
CA ALA A 154 -8.82 10.70 13.75
C ALA A 154 -8.34 11.85 12.86
N THR A 155 -9.07 12.97 12.83
CA THR A 155 -8.70 14.15 12.06
C THR A 155 -7.38 14.75 12.56
N ALA A 156 -7.21 14.92 13.87
CA ALA A 156 -5.99 15.46 14.45
C ALA A 156 -4.77 14.53 14.18
N TYR A 157 -4.98 13.21 14.23
CA TYR A 157 -3.95 12.25 13.89
C TYR A 157 -3.53 12.33 12.41
N ALA A 158 -4.49 12.39 11.49
CA ALA A 158 -4.23 12.56 10.06
C ALA A 158 -3.47 13.87 9.76
N ASP A 159 -3.83 14.97 10.41
CA ASP A 159 -3.12 16.25 10.28
C ASP A 159 -1.67 16.14 10.77
N ALA A 160 -1.41 15.45 11.88
CA ALA A 160 -0.05 15.21 12.38
C ALA A 160 0.80 14.39 11.40
N LEU A 161 0.17 13.53 10.60
CA LEU A 161 0.82 12.81 9.50
C LEU A 161 0.99 13.65 8.22
N SER A 162 0.59 14.91 8.21
CA SER A 162 0.52 15.76 6.99
C SER A 162 -0.42 15.18 5.93
N CYS A 163 -1.50 14.52 6.32
CA CYS A 163 -2.51 14.03 5.38
C CYS A 163 -3.51 15.12 5.00
N GLY A 164 -3.97 15.10 3.74
CA GLY A 164 -5.03 15.95 3.21
C GLY A 164 -5.04 16.01 1.68
N PRO A 165 -6.22 16.15 1.04
CA PRO A 165 -7.54 16.25 1.64
C PRO A 165 -7.97 14.98 2.41
N LEU A 166 -8.88 15.16 3.38
CA LEU A 166 -9.42 14.06 4.19
C LEU A 166 -10.82 13.69 3.70
N LEU A 167 -11.01 12.45 3.27
CA LEU A 167 -12.29 11.92 2.81
C LEU A 167 -12.92 11.05 3.91
N ARG A 168 -14.12 11.42 4.35
CA ARG A 168 -14.90 10.59 5.27
C ARG A 168 -15.57 9.46 4.49
N THR A 169 -15.44 8.24 5.02
CA THR A 169 -16.01 7.03 4.43
C THR A 169 -16.44 6.07 5.55
N THR A 170 -16.76 4.83 5.20
CA THR A 170 -16.97 3.74 6.16
C THR A 170 -15.79 2.78 6.15
N VAL A 171 -15.60 2.03 7.24
CA VAL A 171 -14.57 0.97 7.29
C VAL A 171 -14.78 -0.03 6.15
N ARG A 172 -16.04 -0.40 5.87
CA ARG A 172 -16.37 -1.33 4.78
C ARG A 172 -15.96 -0.78 3.42
N GLU A 173 -16.36 0.44 3.10
CA GLU A 173 -16.06 1.05 1.80
C GLU A 173 -14.56 1.19 1.59
N GLU A 174 -13.82 1.71 2.57
CA GLU A 174 -12.36 1.81 2.48
C GLU A 174 -11.73 0.43 2.25
N THR A 175 -12.08 -0.56 3.07
CA THR A 175 -11.46 -1.88 3.01
C THR A 175 -11.75 -2.61 1.69
N GLU A 176 -13.00 -2.57 1.23
CA GLU A 176 -13.39 -3.22 -0.03
C GLU A 176 -12.74 -2.53 -1.25
N VAL A 177 -12.70 -1.19 -1.25
CA VAL A 177 -12.10 -0.41 -2.35
C VAL A 177 -10.57 -0.57 -2.37
N ASP A 178 -9.91 -0.55 -1.21
CA ASP A 178 -8.46 -0.73 -1.11
C ASP A 178 -8.04 -2.12 -1.59
N LEU A 179 -8.65 -3.19 -1.07
CA LEU A 179 -8.39 -4.55 -1.52
C LEU A 179 -8.65 -4.74 -3.03
N PHE A 180 -9.74 -4.17 -3.54
CA PHE A 180 -10.04 -4.21 -4.97
C PHE A 180 -8.98 -3.47 -5.78
N GLY A 181 -8.63 -2.25 -5.38
CA GLY A 181 -7.63 -1.43 -6.02
C GLY A 181 -6.26 -2.11 -6.11
N GLU A 182 -5.82 -2.72 -5.00
CA GLU A 182 -4.56 -3.47 -4.96
C GLU A 182 -4.58 -4.69 -5.89
N GLN A 183 -5.65 -5.48 -5.87
CA GLN A 183 -5.73 -6.72 -6.63
C GLN A 183 -5.92 -6.47 -8.12
N VAL A 184 -6.75 -5.51 -8.49
CA VAL A 184 -7.20 -5.31 -9.88
C VAL A 184 -6.33 -4.30 -10.63
N VAL A 185 -5.82 -3.27 -9.97
CA VAL A 185 -5.12 -2.15 -10.63
C VAL A 185 -3.69 -2.01 -10.15
N LEU A 186 -3.48 -1.67 -8.86
CA LEU A 186 -2.22 -1.11 -8.35
C LEU A 186 -1.10 -2.14 -8.24
N CYS A 187 -1.41 -3.36 -7.81
CA CYS A 187 -0.43 -4.42 -7.62
C CYS A 187 -0.68 -5.58 -8.60
N GLY A 188 -1.82 -6.26 -8.51
CA GLY A 188 -2.10 -7.44 -9.28
C GLY A 188 -2.20 -7.18 -10.78
N GLY A 189 -3.15 -6.34 -11.18
CA GLY A 189 -3.44 -6.05 -12.58
C GLY A 189 -2.26 -5.41 -13.32
N MET A 190 -1.64 -4.40 -12.73
CA MET A 190 -0.48 -3.73 -13.34
C MET A 190 0.68 -4.70 -13.58
N ASN A 191 1.07 -5.50 -12.56
CA ASN A 191 2.16 -6.46 -12.71
C ASN A 191 1.84 -7.56 -13.73
N ALA A 192 0.61 -8.05 -13.78
CA ALA A 192 0.20 -9.02 -14.78
C ALA A 192 0.27 -8.42 -16.19
N LEU A 193 -0.28 -7.21 -16.39
CA LEU A 193 -0.28 -6.53 -17.68
C LEU A 193 1.13 -6.32 -18.24
N VAL A 194 2.05 -5.79 -17.42
CA VAL A 194 3.42 -5.50 -17.90
C VAL A 194 4.20 -6.79 -18.19
N ARG A 195 3.98 -7.85 -17.43
CA ARG A 195 4.60 -9.15 -17.67
C ARG A 195 4.12 -9.75 -18.98
N GLU A 196 2.83 -9.86 -19.20
CA GLU A 196 2.25 -10.42 -20.43
C GLU A 196 2.66 -9.61 -21.67
N ALA A 197 2.73 -8.26 -21.57
CA ALA A 197 3.21 -7.42 -22.65
C ALA A 197 4.70 -7.69 -22.95
N TRP A 198 5.54 -7.75 -21.93
CA TRP A 198 6.96 -8.04 -22.06
C TRP A 198 7.21 -9.44 -22.66
N GLU A 199 6.51 -10.47 -22.18
CA GLU A 199 6.60 -11.84 -22.70
C GLU A 199 6.15 -11.92 -24.17
N THR A 200 5.09 -11.20 -24.52
CA THR A 200 4.59 -11.14 -25.90
C THR A 200 5.65 -10.58 -26.85
N LEU A 201 6.35 -9.52 -26.47
CA LEU A 201 7.41 -8.92 -27.28
C LEU A 201 8.64 -9.85 -27.37
N THR A 202 9.10 -10.35 -26.26
CA THR A 202 10.31 -11.20 -26.22
C THR A 202 10.10 -12.53 -26.95
N ALA A 203 8.90 -13.11 -26.88
CA ALA A 203 8.54 -14.30 -27.67
C ALA A 203 8.57 -14.06 -29.19
N ARG A 204 8.45 -12.81 -29.63
CA ARG A 204 8.58 -12.39 -31.03
C ARG A 204 10.00 -11.97 -31.42
N GLY A 205 10.99 -12.16 -30.52
CA GLY A 205 12.40 -11.87 -30.76
C GLY A 205 12.84 -10.43 -30.47
N PHE A 206 11.98 -9.59 -29.92
CA PHE A 206 12.39 -8.25 -29.48
C PHE A 206 13.40 -8.34 -28.32
N THR A 207 14.31 -7.36 -28.26
CA THR A 207 15.33 -7.28 -27.21
C THR A 207 14.66 -7.10 -25.84
N PRO A 208 14.98 -7.97 -24.85
CA PRO A 208 14.34 -7.95 -23.53
C PRO A 208 14.46 -6.61 -22.80
N GLU A 209 15.61 -5.94 -22.90
CA GLU A 209 15.88 -4.65 -22.30
C GLU A 209 15.02 -3.53 -22.92
N VAL A 210 14.89 -3.53 -24.26
CA VAL A 210 14.03 -2.58 -24.98
C VAL A 210 12.57 -2.79 -24.57
N ALA A 211 12.10 -4.03 -24.56
CA ALA A 211 10.76 -4.37 -24.11
C ALA A 211 10.50 -3.95 -22.65
N TYR A 212 11.52 -4.08 -21.77
CA TYR A 212 11.42 -3.62 -20.39
C TYR A 212 11.30 -2.10 -20.30
N LEU A 213 12.13 -1.35 -21.00
CA LEU A 213 12.08 0.11 -20.99
C LEU A 213 10.72 0.63 -21.49
N GLU A 214 10.18 -0.01 -22.52
CA GLU A 214 8.92 0.39 -23.13
C GLU A 214 7.70 0.01 -22.27
N CYS A 215 7.61 -1.24 -21.80
CA CYS A 215 6.42 -1.74 -21.13
C CYS A 215 6.39 -1.46 -19.61
N VAL A 216 7.56 -1.21 -18.99
CA VAL A 216 7.67 -1.08 -17.53
C VAL A 216 8.20 0.28 -17.12
N HIS A 217 9.40 0.65 -17.63
CA HIS A 217 10.07 1.86 -17.14
C HIS A 217 9.27 3.14 -17.41
N GLN A 218 8.66 3.26 -18.59
CA GLN A 218 7.91 4.45 -18.96
C GLN A 218 6.59 4.60 -18.20
N LEU A 219 6.04 3.50 -17.68
CA LEU A 219 4.76 3.50 -16.95
C LEU A 219 4.72 4.53 -15.81
N ARG A 220 5.84 4.73 -15.11
CA ARG A 220 5.93 5.70 -14.00
C ARG A 220 5.62 7.14 -14.44
N TYR A 221 6.08 7.54 -15.63
CA TYR A 221 5.84 8.90 -16.14
C TYR A 221 4.41 9.08 -16.62
N LEU A 222 3.87 8.05 -17.25
CA LEU A 222 2.50 8.08 -17.73
C LEU A 222 1.47 7.97 -16.61
N ALA A 223 1.79 7.24 -15.52
CA ALA A 223 0.96 7.22 -14.32
C ALA A 223 0.89 8.60 -13.65
N GLU A 224 2.02 9.32 -13.57
CA GLU A 224 2.06 10.68 -13.04
C GLU A 224 1.25 11.65 -13.93
N LEU A 225 1.44 11.59 -15.23
CA LEU A 225 0.67 12.39 -16.21
C LEU A 225 -0.84 12.12 -16.11
N LEU A 226 -1.23 10.85 -15.94
CA LEU A 226 -2.63 10.47 -15.77
C LEU A 226 -3.20 11.03 -14.43
N HIS A 227 -2.41 10.99 -13.37
CA HIS A 227 -2.78 11.56 -12.07
C HIS A 227 -2.99 13.08 -12.16
N GLU A 228 -2.06 13.80 -12.77
CA GLU A 228 -2.09 15.25 -12.85
C GLU A 228 -3.21 15.78 -13.74
N ARG A 229 -3.48 15.12 -14.87
CA ARG A 229 -4.36 15.65 -15.94
C ARG A 229 -5.68 14.92 -16.11
N GLY A 230 -5.84 13.79 -15.41
CA GLY A 230 -6.98 12.91 -15.63
C GLY A 230 -6.99 12.25 -17.02
N PRO A 231 -7.92 11.33 -17.32
CA PRO A 231 -7.94 10.57 -18.57
C PRO A 231 -8.07 11.43 -19.85
N ALA A 232 -8.79 12.54 -19.78
CA ALA A 232 -8.96 13.43 -20.92
C ALA A 232 -7.67 14.21 -21.22
N GLY A 233 -7.11 14.90 -20.22
CA GLY A 233 -5.88 15.68 -20.36
C GLY A 233 -4.65 14.80 -20.64
N PHE A 234 -4.62 13.55 -20.16
CA PHE A 234 -3.62 12.56 -20.53
C PHE A 234 -3.62 12.35 -22.07
N ARG A 235 -4.80 12.12 -22.68
CA ARG A 235 -4.92 11.89 -24.11
C ARG A 235 -4.57 13.12 -24.97
N GLU A 236 -4.77 14.30 -24.43
CA GLU A 236 -4.35 15.55 -25.09
C GLU A 236 -2.83 15.73 -25.08
N ALA A 237 -2.14 15.18 -24.08
CA ALA A 237 -0.72 15.34 -23.88
C ALA A 237 0.15 14.31 -24.62
N ILE A 238 -0.44 13.23 -25.15
CA ILE A 238 0.29 12.19 -25.89
C ILE A 238 0.16 12.38 -27.41
N SER A 239 1.04 11.73 -28.18
CA SER A 239 1.04 11.81 -29.64
C SER A 239 -0.27 11.29 -30.27
N GLY A 240 -0.59 11.75 -31.47
CA GLY A 240 -1.77 11.30 -32.22
C GLY A 240 -1.79 9.78 -32.44
N THR A 241 -0.63 9.18 -32.72
CA THR A 241 -0.48 7.73 -32.90
C THR A 241 -0.77 6.99 -31.60
N ALA A 242 -0.20 7.42 -30.47
CA ALA A 242 -0.43 6.84 -29.16
C ALA A 242 -1.91 6.95 -28.75
N ARG A 243 -2.50 8.13 -28.93
CA ARG A 243 -3.93 8.37 -28.66
C ARG A 243 -4.86 7.49 -29.50
N TYR A 244 -4.57 7.32 -30.78
CA TYR A 244 -5.34 6.42 -31.63
C TYR A 244 -5.22 4.97 -31.18
N GLY A 245 -4.01 4.54 -30.82
CA GLY A 245 -3.75 3.22 -30.25
C GLY A 245 -4.52 3.00 -28.94
N ASP A 246 -4.42 3.93 -27.98
CA ASP A 246 -5.16 3.92 -26.72
C ASP A 246 -6.66 3.69 -26.94
N LEU A 247 -7.29 4.56 -27.72
CA LEU A 247 -8.74 4.52 -27.92
C LEU A 247 -9.25 3.30 -28.69
N THR A 248 -8.43 2.72 -29.56
CA THR A 248 -8.87 1.63 -30.45
C THR A 248 -8.35 0.24 -30.05
N ARG A 249 -7.22 0.14 -29.33
CA ARG A 249 -6.60 -1.13 -28.89
C ARG A 249 -6.75 -1.35 -27.39
N GLY A 250 -6.76 -0.31 -26.58
CA GLY A 250 -6.98 -0.42 -25.14
C GLY A 250 -8.21 -1.27 -24.79
N PRO A 251 -9.41 -1.04 -25.38
CA PRO A 251 -10.59 -1.87 -25.12
C PRO A 251 -10.49 -3.33 -25.56
N ARG A 252 -9.52 -3.69 -26.39
CA ARG A 252 -9.25 -5.08 -26.78
C ARG A 252 -8.42 -5.83 -25.74
N VAL A 253 -7.61 -5.12 -24.98
CA VAL A 253 -6.80 -5.67 -23.87
C VAL A 253 -7.64 -5.71 -22.59
N ILE A 254 -8.25 -4.59 -22.22
CA ILE A 254 -9.12 -4.48 -21.05
C ILE A 254 -10.57 -4.32 -21.56
N GLY A 255 -11.26 -5.44 -21.73
CA GLY A 255 -12.62 -5.49 -22.28
C GLY A 255 -13.61 -6.19 -21.35
N SER A 256 -14.63 -6.81 -21.94
CA SER A 256 -15.72 -7.48 -21.18
C SER A 256 -15.23 -8.64 -20.32
N ALA A 257 -14.27 -9.43 -20.81
CA ALA A 257 -13.69 -10.54 -20.05
C ALA A 257 -12.92 -10.03 -18.81
N SER A 258 -12.14 -8.97 -18.97
CA SER A 258 -11.45 -8.32 -17.84
C SER A 258 -12.44 -7.74 -16.84
N ARG A 259 -13.54 -7.09 -17.33
CA ARG A 259 -14.60 -6.59 -16.47
C ARG A 259 -15.26 -7.70 -15.65
N ALA A 260 -15.62 -8.81 -16.26
CA ALA A 260 -16.21 -9.94 -15.57
C ALA A 260 -15.27 -10.53 -14.48
N ALA A 261 -13.96 -10.56 -14.76
CA ALA A 261 -12.97 -10.94 -13.76
C ALA A 261 -12.91 -9.96 -12.57
N MET A 262 -12.97 -8.63 -12.85
CA MET A 262 -13.00 -7.60 -11.82
C MET A 262 -14.25 -7.72 -10.92
N GLU A 263 -15.42 -7.96 -11.52
CA GLU A 263 -16.68 -8.18 -10.80
C GLU A 263 -16.58 -9.42 -9.89
N GLY A 264 -16.03 -10.53 -10.39
CA GLY A 264 -15.79 -11.72 -9.58
C GLY A 264 -14.85 -11.51 -8.42
N ILE A 265 -13.76 -10.76 -8.61
CA ILE A 265 -12.81 -10.38 -7.54
C ILE A 265 -13.50 -9.51 -6.49
N LEU A 266 -14.33 -8.55 -6.91
CA LEU A 266 -15.10 -7.71 -5.99
C LEU A 266 -16.07 -8.54 -5.16
N ASP A 267 -16.78 -9.49 -5.77
CA ASP A 267 -17.65 -10.43 -5.06
C ASP A 267 -16.89 -11.25 -4.01
N GLU A 268 -15.68 -11.72 -4.34
CA GLU A 268 -14.83 -12.48 -3.40
C GLU A 268 -14.35 -11.65 -2.20
N ILE A 269 -14.13 -10.36 -2.42
CA ILE A 269 -13.81 -9.41 -1.34
C ILE A 269 -15.05 -9.20 -0.47
N GLN A 270 -16.19 -8.87 -1.07
CA GLN A 270 -17.41 -8.49 -0.36
C GLN A 270 -18.01 -9.64 0.46
N ASP A 271 -17.98 -10.86 -0.06
CA ASP A 271 -18.45 -12.05 0.67
C ASP A 271 -17.41 -12.65 1.63
N GLY A 272 -16.20 -12.06 1.68
CA GLY A 272 -15.10 -12.47 2.54
C GLY A 272 -14.39 -13.75 2.11
N ARG A 273 -14.59 -14.27 0.89
CA ARG A 273 -13.84 -15.44 0.36
C ARG A 273 -12.35 -15.15 0.33
N PHE A 274 -11.95 -14.00 -0.20
CA PHE A 274 -10.54 -13.59 -0.21
C PHE A 274 -9.94 -13.54 1.20
N ALA A 275 -10.63 -12.96 2.17
CA ALA A 275 -10.15 -12.87 3.55
C ALA A 275 -10.03 -14.26 4.21
N ARG A 276 -10.91 -15.20 3.89
CA ARG A 276 -10.82 -16.60 4.36
C ARG A 276 -9.64 -17.32 3.71
N GLU A 277 -9.43 -17.14 2.40
CA GLU A 277 -8.30 -17.71 1.67
C GLU A 277 -6.97 -17.20 2.25
N TRP A 278 -6.83 -15.90 2.42
CA TRP A 278 -5.62 -15.30 3.01
C TRP A 278 -5.31 -15.82 4.42
N ARG A 279 -6.33 -15.92 5.27
CA ARG A 279 -6.15 -16.49 6.63
C ARG A 279 -5.72 -17.94 6.59
N THR A 280 -6.28 -18.74 5.68
CA THR A 280 -5.90 -20.15 5.52
C THR A 280 -4.46 -20.28 5.05
N GLU A 281 -4.07 -19.52 4.04
CA GLU A 281 -2.69 -19.48 3.53
C GLU A 281 -1.70 -19.07 4.62
N SER A 282 -2.01 -18.01 5.35
CA SER A 282 -1.18 -17.51 6.45
C SER A 282 -1.04 -18.51 7.59
N ALA A 283 -2.14 -19.14 8.01
CA ALA A 283 -2.15 -20.17 9.05
C ALA A 283 -1.40 -21.45 8.66
N SER A 284 -1.32 -21.75 7.36
CA SER A 284 -0.55 -22.91 6.82
C SER A 284 0.93 -22.62 6.61
N GLY A 285 1.40 -21.44 6.99
CA GLY A 285 2.81 -21.02 6.86
C GLY A 285 3.17 -20.33 5.55
N GLY A 286 2.18 -19.96 4.71
CA GLY A 286 2.40 -19.13 3.52
C GLY A 286 3.15 -19.80 2.37
N ALA A 287 3.07 -21.12 2.25
CA ALA A 287 3.86 -21.88 1.28
C ALA A 287 3.52 -21.53 -0.18
N ARG A 288 2.24 -21.32 -0.50
CA ARG A 288 1.80 -20.90 -1.85
C ARG A 288 2.32 -19.50 -2.17
N LEU A 289 2.18 -18.55 -1.25
CA LEU A 289 2.69 -17.19 -1.42
C LEU A 289 4.21 -17.18 -1.61
N ALA A 290 4.94 -17.97 -0.82
CA ALA A 290 6.40 -18.09 -0.97
C ALA A 290 6.79 -18.65 -2.34
N ALA A 291 6.11 -19.69 -2.84
CA ALA A 291 6.36 -20.26 -4.16
C ALA A 291 6.08 -19.27 -5.30
N LEU A 292 4.96 -18.54 -5.25
CA LEU A 292 4.62 -17.50 -6.23
C LEU A 292 5.63 -16.35 -6.22
N THR A 293 6.05 -15.92 -5.03
CA THR A 293 7.08 -14.87 -4.87
C THR A 293 8.42 -15.32 -5.45
N GLU A 294 8.81 -16.56 -5.22
CA GLU A 294 10.07 -17.09 -5.76
C GLU A 294 10.00 -17.25 -7.29
N ALA A 295 8.87 -17.68 -7.85
CA ALA A 295 8.66 -17.71 -9.28
C ALA A 295 8.83 -16.31 -9.92
N THR A 296 8.29 -15.28 -9.29
CA THR A 296 8.46 -13.88 -9.72
C THR A 296 9.93 -13.45 -9.70
N ARG A 297 10.69 -13.81 -8.66
CA ARG A 297 12.13 -13.47 -8.55
C ARG A 297 12.98 -14.12 -9.64
N ARG A 298 12.59 -15.30 -10.11
CA ARG A 298 13.30 -16.07 -11.17
C ARG A 298 12.88 -15.67 -12.57
N HIS A 299 11.84 -14.85 -12.71
CA HIS A 299 11.34 -14.45 -14.01
C HIS A 299 12.39 -13.66 -14.80
N ALA A 300 12.49 -13.92 -16.11
CA ALA A 300 13.52 -13.33 -16.97
C ALA A 300 13.44 -11.78 -17.05
N ILE A 301 12.27 -11.19 -16.83
CA ILE A 301 12.06 -9.75 -16.78
C ILE A 301 12.94 -9.07 -15.72
N GLU A 302 13.26 -9.77 -14.62
CA GLU A 302 14.14 -9.23 -13.57
C GLU A 302 15.60 -9.10 -14.05
N GLY A 303 16.04 -10.00 -14.95
CA GLY A 303 17.31 -9.88 -15.65
C GLY A 303 17.32 -8.68 -16.58
N ALA A 304 16.31 -8.56 -17.43
CA ALA A 304 16.14 -7.43 -18.34
C ALA A 304 16.12 -6.10 -17.61
N ARG A 305 15.41 -6.01 -16.46
CA ARG A 305 15.40 -4.83 -15.61
C ARG A 305 16.80 -4.42 -15.13
N ARG A 306 17.56 -5.38 -14.62
CA ARG A 306 18.93 -5.09 -14.11
C ARG A 306 19.84 -4.59 -15.24
N ASN A 307 19.78 -5.23 -16.40
CA ASN A 307 20.58 -4.85 -17.54
C ASN A 307 20.18 -3.49 -18.11
N ALA A 308 18.89 -3.27 -18.32
CA ALA A 308 18.36 -2.01 -18.86
C ALA A 308 18.65 -0.77 -17.99
N LEU A 309 18.78 -0.97 -16.67
CA LEU A 309 19.01 0.11 -15.70
C LEU A 309 20.43 0.11 -15.12
N ALA A 310 21.34 -0.71 -15.65
CA ALA A 310 22.74 -0.71 -15.23
C ALA A 310 23.41 0.62 -15.59
N PRO A 311 24.27 1.17 -14.71
CA PRO A 311 25.14 2.30 -15.08
C PRO A 311 25.97 1.97 -16.34
N GLU A 312 26.30 2.99 -17.12
CA GLU A 312 27.09 2.83 -18.35
C GLU A 312 28.35 1.98 -18.10
N GLY A 313 28.49 0.91 -18.88
CA GLY A 313 29.53 -0.12 -18.75
C GLY A 313 29.03 -1.54 -18.53
N GLY A 314 27.74 -1.74 -18.25
CA GLY A 314 27.11 -3.03 -17.94
C GLY A 314 26.34 -3.71 -19.08
N ILE A 315 26.26 -3.13 -20.27
CA ILE A 315 25.60 -3.79 -21.41
C ILE A 315 26.57 -4.76 -22.04
N ALA A 316 26.63 -5.97 -21.49
CA ALA A 316 27.30 -7.09 -22.15
C ALA A 316 26.42 -7.53 -23.34
N GLY A 317 26.87 -7.23 -24.54
CA GLY A 317 26.31 -7.72 -25.79
C GLY A 317 25.46 -6.70 -26.53
N SER A 318 26.09 -5.70 -27.15
CA SER A 318 25.50 -5.09 -28.34
C SER A 318 25.32 -6.22 -29.36
N ARG A 319 24.08 -6.68 -29.58
CA ARG A 319 23.76 -7.36 -30.81
C ARG A 319 24.13 -6.40 -31.93
N ASP A 320 24.89 -6.88 -32.89
CA ASP A 320 25.06 -6.16 -34.14
C ASP A 320 23.65 -5.86 -34.69
N LEU A 321 23.22 -4.64 -34.52
CA LEU A 321 21.90 -4.17 -35.02
C LEU A 321 22.11 -4.09 -36.53
N GLY A 322 21.87 -5.22 -37.24
CA GLY A 322 21.78 -5.21 -38.69
C GLY A 322 20.92 -4.06 -39.19
N ALA A 323 21.20 -3.56 -40.38
CA ALA A 323 20.45 -2.45 -40.99
C ALA A 323 18.93 -2.65 -40.83
N ASP A 324 18.23 -1.59 -40.50
CA ASP A 324 16.77 -1.60 -40.39
C ASP A 324 16.15 -2.22 -41.67
N PRO A 325 15.14 -3.09 -41.53
CA PRO A 325 14.44 -3.59 -42.70
C PRO A 325 13.78 -2.39 -43.41
N GLU A 326 13.76 -2.47 -44.77
CA GLU A 326 13.13 -1.42 -45.58
C GLU A 326 11.72 -1.04 -45.04
N PRO A 327 11.37 0.23 -45.11
CA PRO A 327 10.05 0.67 -44.66
C PRO A 327 8.93 -0.06 -45.37
N LEU A 328 7.99 -0.58 -44.60
CA LEU A 328 6.76 -1.19 -45.13
C LEU A 328 6.04 -0.14 -45.96
N GLY A 329 5.94 -0.33 -47.28
CA GLY A 329 5.23 0.56 -48.25
C GLY A 329 3.73 0.67 -48.00
#